data_e62b339f7e7060d93804be677442b9a9
#
_entry.id   e62b339f7e7060d93804be677442b9a9
#
_cell.length_a   1.000
_cell.length_b   1.000
_cell.length_c   1.000
_cell.angle_alpha   90.00
_cell.angle_beta   90.00
_cell.angle_gamma   90.00
#
_symmetry.space_group_name_H-M   'P 1'
#
loop_
_entity.id
_entity.type
_entity.pdbx_description
1 polymer ?
#
loop_
_entity_poly.entity_id
_entity_poly.type
_entity_poly.pdbx_seq_one_letter_code
_entity_poly.pdbx_strand_id
1 'polypeptide(L)'
;MVNRSVKALQGQGFLTTDMELTEKARLEMAKHRPKNAVILAAGYGMRMVPINMETPKGLLEVEGEPLIERLIRQLHAVKVKEIYVVVGFKKEQYDYLVDRYGVKLVVNMEYAEKNNLHSLAKVLPQLGETYLMPCDLWCRENPFSEYEWYSWYLVSDAKDPDSTVRVSRKWELVPSGGEKEGNHMIGISYLTDPVAQSMARRIETMVQDRRYDHVFWEDALFAENGMPVQAKIVPEGAVVEINTYEQLRELDENSDQLKSDAMAEIERVLSVSGEEITGIEVLKKGMTNRSFLFRCRGGRYIMRIPGEGTSLLINRRQEAAVYRTLDGKGICDEIVSINPENGYKITKYLEGARVCDPENPEDVQACMKKLRSFHEEHLSVEHTFSLFDQIAYYESLWEGEPSVYRDYSTTKAHVLELGAYLEAQPKVWTLTHIDAVPDNFLFVEKNGGTEIRLIDWEYAGMQDAHVDLAMFCIYAMYDRPQVDALIDCYFTEGCPQEVRTKIYAYIAVCGLLWSNWCEYKSRLGVEFGEYSLRQYRYAKDYYQLVMQRLAKTEGQEE
;
A
#
# COMPACT_ATOMS: atom_id res chain seq x y z
N MET A 1 -49.63 -22.79 -0.85
CA MET A 1 -48.83 -22.47 0.33
C MET A 1 -49.32 -21.21 1.02
N VAL A 2 -49.44 -20.07 0.40
CA VAL A 2 -49.82 -18.76 1.02
C VAL A 2 -51.07 -18.85 1.87
N ASN A 3 -52.20 -19.38 1.37
CA ASN A 3 -53.45 -19.49 2.11
C ASN A 3 -53.35 -20.36 3.38
N ARG A 4 -52.45 -21.35 3.42
CA ARG A 4 -52.23 -22.17 4.62
C ARG A 4 -51.43 -21.40 5.68
N SER A 5 -50.43 -20.61 5.25
CA SER A 5 -49.66 -19.75 6.15
C SER A 5 -50.52 -18.62 6.73
N VAL A 6 -51.37 -17.98 5.92
CA VAL A 6 -52.30 -16.95 6.37
C VAL A 6 -53.25 -17.51 7.44
N LYS A 7 -53.90 -18.65 7.18
CA LYS A 7 -54.79 -19.32 8.17
C LYS A 7 -54.06 -19.69 9.45
N ALA A 8 -52.80 -20.15 9.35
CA ALA A 8 -52.01 -20.44 10.54
C ALA A 8 -51.71 -19.20 11.38
N LEU A 9 -51.33 -18.08 10.73
CA LEU A 9 -51.08 -16.80 11.40
C LEU A 9 -52.33 -16.21 12.01
N GLN A 10 -53.48 -16.36 11.36
CA GLN A 10 -54.80 -15.98 11.93
C GLN A 10 -55.13 -16.85 13.15
N GLY A 11 -54.96 -18.17 13.05
CA GLY A 11 -55.19 -19.09 14.15
C GLY A 11 -54.28 -18.85 15.36
N GLN A 12 -53.06 -18.36 15.13
CA GLN A 12 -52.11 -17.98 16.16
C GLN A 12 -52.34 -16.55 16.70
N GLY A 13 -53.29 -15.80 16.13
CA GLY A 13 -53.66 -14.46 16.55
C GLY A 13 -52.65 -13.38 16.13
N PHE A 14 -51.87 -13.61 15.06
CA PHE A 14 -50.93 -12.62 14.49
C PHE A 14 -51.62 -11.77 13.39
N LEU A 15 -52.65 -12.30 12.72
CA LEU A 15 -53.45 -11.60 11.72
C LEU A 15 -54.89 -11.56 12.12
N THR A 16 -55.58 -10.44 11.82
CA THR A 16 -57.04 -10.34 11.87
C THR A 16 -57.68 -11.11 10.73
N THR A 17 -59.03 -11.23 10.75
CA THR A 17 -59.81 -11.77 9.61
C THR A 17 -59.61 -10.98 8.34
N ASP A 18 -59.35 -9.68 8.45
CA ASP A 18 -59.15 -8.74 7.36
C ASP A 18 -57.65 -8.64 6.93
N MET A 19 -56.83 -9.58 7.38
CA MET A 19 -55.39 -9.66 7.11
C MET A 19 -54.54 -8.53 7.65
N GLU A 20 -55.02 -7.77 8.65
CA GLU A 20 -54.24 -6.76 9.32
C GLU A 20 -53.40 -7.36 10.45
N LEU A 21 -52.22 -6.76 10.72
CA LEU A 21 -51.36 -7.15 11.84
C LEU A 21 -51.99 -6.80 13.18
N THR A 22 -52.10 -7.77 14.06
CA THR A 22 -52.55 -7.58 15.44
C THR A 22 -51.49 -6.90 16.31
N GLU A 23 -51.86 -6.41 17.49
CA GLU A 23 -50.94 -5.92 18.52
C GLU A 23 -49.86 -7.00 18.89
N LYS A 24 -50.31 -8.25 19.01
CA LYS A 24 -49.43 -9.39 19.26
C LYS A 24 -48.39 -9.55 18.15
N ALA A 25 -48.78 -9.41 16.89
CA ALA A 25 -47.87 -9.46 15.77
C ALA A 25 -46.83 -8.34 15.83
N ARG A 26 -47.28 -7.11 16.08
CA ARG A 26 -46.39 -5.94 16.18
C ARG A 26 -45.37 -6.07 17.33
N LEU A 27 -45.79 -6.59 18.48
CA LEU A 27 -44.89 -6.85 19.62
C LEU A 27 -43.88 -7.93 19.30
N GLU A 28 -44.27 -8.98 18.56
CA GLU A 28 -43.32 -10.03 18.13
C GLU A 28 -42.34 -9.49 17.11
N MET A 29 -42.81 -8.79 16.08
CA MET A 29 -41.95 -8.14 15.08
C MET A 29 -40.95 -7.16 15.72
N ALA A 30 -41.37 -6.44 16.77
CA ALA A 30 -40.48 -5.49 17.44
C ALA A 30 -39.21 -6.15 18.04
N LYS A 31 -39.27 -7.46 18.38
CA LYS A 31 -38.11 -8.23 18.88
C LYS A 31 -37.08 -8.51 17.79
N HIS A 32 -37.52 -8.42 16.52
CA HIS A 32 -36.69 -8.70 15.35
C HIS A 32 -36.23 -7.44 14.63
N ARG A 33 -36.18 -6.30 15.33
CA ARG A 33 -35.61 -5.08 14.80
C ARG A 33 -34.11 -5.08 14.93
N PRO A 34 -33.37 -4.75 13.85
CA PRO A 34 -31.95 -4.49 13.95
C PRO A 34 -31.68 -3.39 14.99
N LYS A 35 -30.72 -3.62 15.88
CA LYS A 35 -30.35 -2.67 16.94
C LYS A 35 -29.44 -1.57 16.39
N ASN A 36 -28.47 -1.98 15.59
CA ASN A 36 -27.44 -1.08 15.08
C ASN A 36 -26.87 -1.56 13.73
N ALA A 37 -25.96 -0.76 13.18
CA ALA A 37 -25.15 -1.12 12.01
C ALA A 37 -23.69 -0.78 12.24
N VAL A 38 -22.80 -1.55 11.62
CA VAL A 38 -21.36 -1.33 11.57
C VAL A 38 -20.96 -1.16 10.11
N ILE A 39 -20.31 -0.04 9.78
CA ILE A 39 -19.75 0.27 8.47
C ILE A 39 -18.22 0.27 8.60
N LEU A 40 -17.55 -0.60 7.85
CA LEU A 40 -16.09 -0.71 7.84
C LEU A 40 -15.51 0.27 6.80
N ALA A 41 -14.91 1.36 7.25
CA ALA A 41 -14.40 2.46 6.44
C ALA A 41 -12.94 2.82 6.75
N ALA A 42 -12.18 1.92 7.38
CA ALA A 42 -10.81 2.20 7.79
C ALA A 42 -9.78 2.04 6.68
N GLY A 43 -10.08 1.24 5.66
CA GLY A 43 -9.13 0.80 4.64
C GLY A 43 -8.59 1.91 3.75
N TYR A 44 -7.36 1.72 3.30
CA TYR A 44 -6.64 2.66 2.44
C TYR A 44 -7.17 2.74 0.99
N GLY A 45 -7.80 1.68 0.48
CA GLY A 45 -8.36 1.64 -0.87
C GLY A 45 -7.33 1.71 -2.00
N MET A 46 -6.16 1.08 -1.86
CA MET A 46 -5.02 1.22 -2.80
C MET A 46 -5.36 1.03 -4.29
N ARG A 47 -6.37 0.23 -4.61
CA ARG A 47 -6.82 -0.01 -5.99
C ARG A 47 -7.55 1.18 -6.64
N MET A 48 -7.89 2.20 -5.87
CA MET A 48 -8.60 3.41 -6.33
C MET A 48 -7.68 4.55 -6.79
N VAL A 49 -6.36 4.33 -6.89
CA VAL A 49 -5.45 5.34 -7.44
C VAL A 49 -5.92 5.75 -8.84
N PRO A 50 -5.94 7.05 -9.18
CA PRO A 50 -5.40 8.18 -8.42
C PRO A 50 -6.37 8.84 -7.43
N ILE A 51 -7.61 8.44 -7.37
CA ILE A 51 -8.68 9.13 -6.61
C ILE A 51 -8.48 9.08 -5.10
N ASN A 52 -8.13 7.92 -4.56
CA ASN A 52 -8.00 7.71 -3.11
C ASN A 52 -6.85 8.50 -2.45
N MET A 53 -6.06 9.21 -3.24
CA MET A 53 -5.03 10.12 -2.71
C MET A 53 -5.65 11.28 -1.92
N GLU A 54 -6.81 11.74 -2.36
CA GLU A 54 -7.48 12.93 -1.84
C GLU A 54 -8.73 12.58 -1.02
N THR A 55 -9.46 11.53 -1.44
CA THR A 55 -10.74 11.14 -0.85
C THR A 55 -10.75 9.69 -0.43
N PRO A 56 -11.10 9.35 0.83
CA PRO A 56 -11.25 7.97 1.25
C PRO A 56 -12.45 7.30 0.55
N LYS A 57 -12.40 5.98 0.33
CA LYS A 57 -13.37 5.22 -0.46
C LYS A 57 -14.83 5.49 -0.11
N GLY A 58 -15.16 5.53 1.18
CA GLY A 58 -16.54 5.74 1.64
C GLY A 58 -17.11 7.12 1.30
N LEU A 59 -16.25 8.11 1.00
CA LEU A 59 -16.64 9.46 0.62
C LEU A 59 -16.62 9.70 -0.89
N LEU A 60 -16.34 8.66 -1.69
CA LEU A 60 -16.49 8.76 -3.14
C LEU A 60 -17.94 8.99 -3.50
N GLU A 61 -18.17 9.92 -4.42
CA GLU A 61 -19.50 10.30 -4.87
C GLU A 61 -19.90 9.54 -6.13
N VAL A 62 -21.11 9.03 -6.11
CA VAL A 62 -21.81 8.47 -7.26
C VAL A 62 -23.13 9.20 -7.40
N GLU A 63 -23.41 9.73 -8.57
CA GLU A 63 -24.60 10.56 -8.83
C GLU A 63 -24.74 11.73 -7.83
N GLY A 64 -23.61 12.30 -7.38
CA GLY A 64 -23.54 13.41 -6.43
C GLY A 64 -23.84 13.05 -4.97
N GLU A 65 -23.85 11.76 -4.60
CA GLU A 65 -24.06 11.28 -3.23
C GLU A 65 -22.87 10.42 -2.77
N PRO A 66 -22.21 10.74 -1.63
CA PRO A 66 -21.17 9.90 -1.06
C PRO A 66 -21.68 8.49 -0.72
N LEU A 67 -20.89 7.45 -1.02
CA LEU A 67 -21.27 6.06 -0.81
C LEU A 67 -21.73 5.78 0.63
N ILE A 68 -20.97 6.26 1.61
CA ILE A 68 -21.28 6.04 3.02
C ILE A 68 -22.56 6.79 3.45
N GLU A 69 -22.82 7.99 2.91
CA GLU A 69 -24.03 8.74 3.22
C GLU A 69 -25.28 8.01 2.68
N ARG A 70 -25.16 7.43 1.48
CA ARG A 70 -26.23 6.60 0.91
C ARG A 70 -26.55 5.40 1.80
N LEU A 71 -25.53 4.66 2.27
CA LEU A 71 -25.72 3.54 3.20
C LEU A 71 -26.37 3.98 4.50
N ILE A 72 -25.90 5.07 5.11
CA ILE A 72 -26.46 5.63 6.34
C ILE A 72 -27.92 6.03 6.14
N ARG A 73 -28.25 6.71 5.05
CA ARG A 73 -29.62 7.13 4.73
C ARG A 73 -30.54 5.93 4.51
N GLN A 74 -30.07 4.88 3.84
CA GLN A 74 -30.81 3.64 3.63
C GLN A 74 -31.07 2.90 4.95
N LEU A 75 -30.09 2.88 5.88
CA LEU A 75 -30.26 2.33 7.24
C LEU A 75 -31.26 3.14 8.07
N HIS A 76 -31.20 4.47 8.02
CA HIS A 76 -32.17 5.34 8.70
C HIS A 76 -33.60 5.15 8.17
N ALA A 77 -33.77 4.90 6.87
CA ALA A 77 -35.06 4.64 6.25
C ALA A 77 -35.76 3.39 6.83
N VAL A 78 -34.99 2.41 7.31
CA VAL A 78 -35.49 1.21 7.98
C VAL A 78 -35.38 1.29 9.51
N LYS A 79 -35.22 2.51 10.05
CA LYS A 79 -35.25 2.84 11.48
C LYS A 79 -34.02 2.33 12.28
N VAL A 80 -32.94 1.96 11.66
CA VAL A 80 -31.64 1.73 12.30
C VAL A 80 -31.01 3.09 12.62
N LYS A 81 -30.97 3.46 13.89
CA LYS A 81 -30.48 4.79 14.33
C LYS A 81 -29.06 4.78 14.88
N GLU A 82 -28.64 3.66 15.42
CA GLU A 82 -27.30 3.52 16.01
C GLU A 82 -26.35 2.93 14.95
N ILE A 83 -25.45 3.76 14.43
CA ILE A 83 -24.54 3.39 13.36
C ILE A 83 -23.12 3.66 13.84
N TYR A 84 -22.27 2.64 13.80
CA TYR A 84 -20.84 2.71 14.07
C TYR A 84 -20.07 2.72 12.75
N VAL A 85 -19.22 3.70 12.55
CA VAL A 85 -18.33 3.78 11.39
C VAL A 85 -16.90 3.55 11.87
N VAL A 86 -16.28 2.46 11.44
CA VAL A 86 -14.88 2.16 11.78
C VAL A 86 -13.99 2.86 10.76
N VAL A 87 -13.25 3.87 11.20
CA VAL A 87 -12.42 4.74 10.37
C VAL A 87 -10.94 4.54 10.63
N GLY A 88 -10.09 4.87 9.66
CA GLY A 88 -8.63 4.78 9.75
C GLY A 88 -7.96 5.79 8.84
N PHE A 89 -7.81 5.46 7.56
CA PHE A 89 -7.24 6.36 6.57
C PHE A 89 -8.09 7.64 6.44
N LYS A 90 -7.44 8.82 6.59
CA LYS A 90 -8.10 10.14 6.52
C LYS A 90 -9.38 10.24 7.38
N LYS A 91 -9.32 9.65 8.58
CA LYS A 91 -10.45 9.57 9.52
C LYS A 91 -11.10 10.92 9.81
N GLU A 92 -10.33 12.01 9.74
CA GLU A 92 -10.80 13.37 9.96
C GLU A 92 -11.87 13.79 8.94
N GLN A 93 -11.84 13.26 7.73
CA GLN A 93 -12.82 13.58 6.70
C GLN A 93 -14.20 12.96 6.97
N TYR A 94 -14.30 12.00 7.87
CA TYR A 94 -15.58 11.40 8.28
C TYR A 94 -16.26 12.11 9.46
N ASP A 95 -15.59 13.07 10.10
CA ASP A 95 -16.06 13.70 11.34
C ASP A 95 -17.43 14.35 11.18
N TYR A 96 -17.70 15.02 10.05
CA TYR A 96 -18.97 15.65 9.76
C TYR A 96 -20.19 14.70 9.79
N LEU A 97 -19.98 13.40 9.61
CA LEU A 97 -21.05 12.39 9.67
C LEU A 97 -21.65 12.29 11.08
N VAL A 98 -20.87 12.61 12.12
CA VAL A 98 -21.34 12.64 13.51
C VAL A 98 -22.43 13.69 13.67
N ASP A 99 -22.17 14.92 13.24
CA ASP A 99 -23.11 16.02 13.36
C ASP A 99 -24.31 15.87 12.41
N ARG A 100 -24.05 15.38 11.19
CA ARG A 100 -25.10 15.31 10.15
C ARG A 100 -26.05 14.13 10.32
N TYR A 101 -25.55 12.98 10.78
CA TYR A 101 -26.28 11.72 10.80
C TYR A 101 -26.32 11.05 12.18
N GLY A 102 -25.61 11.57 13.19
CA GLY A 102 -25.57 11.00 14.52
C GLY A 102 -24.82 9.67 14.61
N VAL A 103 -23.90 9.40 13.69
CA VAL A 103 -23.08 8.18 13.71
C VAL A 103 -22.00 8.25 14.80
N LYS A 104 -21.44 7.10 15.17
CA LYS A 104 -20.33 6.98 16.12
C LYS A 104 -19.07 6.53 15.38
N LEU A 105 -18.02 7.35 15.40
CA LEU A 105 -16.74 6.98 14.80
C LEU A 105 -15.94 6.11 15.77
N VAL A 106 -15.37 5.03 15.26
CA VAL A 106 -14.43 4.15 15.97
C VAL A 106 -13.13 4.07 15.20
N VAL A 107 -12.02 4.47 15.83
CA VAL A 107 -10.74 4.56 15.14
C VAL A 107 -9.99 3.23 15.15
N ASN A 108 -9.57 2.77 13.98
CA ASN A 108 -8.61 1.68 13.82
C ASN A 108 -7.26 2.27 13.35
N MET A 109 -6.24 2.26 14.20
CA MET A 109 -4.90 2.74 13.85
C MET A 109 -4.05 1.72 13.08
N GLU A 110 -4.47 0.45 13.09
CA GLU A 110 -3.75 -0.66 12.44
C GLU A 110 -4.16 -0.86 10.95
N TYR A 111 -4.94 0.06 10.40
CA TYR A 111 -5.55 -0.06 9.06
C TYR A 111 -4.55 -0.18 7.91
N ALA A 112 -3.31 0.31 8.11
CA ALA A 112 -2.27 0.27 7.08
C ALA A 112 -1.59 -1.11 6.96
N GLU A 113 -1.59 -1.87 8.04
CA GLU A 113 -0.86 -3.14 8.19
C GLU A 113 -1.79 -4.35 8.20
N LYS A 114 -3.03 -4.16 8.65
CA LYS A 114 -4.00 -5.23 8.90
C LYS A 114 -5.30 -5.04 8.13
N ASN A 115 -5.93 -6.16 7.75
CA ASN A 115 -7.17 -6.14 6.97
C ASN A 115 -8.42 -5.88 7.86
N ASN A 116 -9.60 -5.90 7.25
CA ASN A 116 -10.86 -5.48 7.87
C ASN A 116 -11.36 -6.36 9.03
N LEU A 117 -10.84 -7.59 9.20
CA LEU A 117 -11.03 -8.39 10.41
C LEU A 117 -10.63 -7.60 11.67
N HIS A 118 -9.48 -6.93 11.62
CA HIS A 118 -8.98 -6.10 12.72
C HIS A 118 -9.78 -4.80 12.90
N SER A 119 -10.37 -4.27 11.83
CA SER A 119 -11.32 -3.16 11.92
C SER A 119 -12.58 -3.60 12.67
N LEU A 120 -13.14 -4.76 12.33
CA LEU A 120 -14.31 -5.31 13.02
C LEU A 120 -14.02 -5.62 14.50
N ALA A 121 -12.80 -6.05 14.83
CA ALA A 121 -12.38 -6.30 16.20
C ALA A 121 -12.52 -5.08 17.14
N LYS A 122 -12.47 -3.85 16.60
CA LYS A 122 -12.63 -2.62 17.39
C LYS A 122 -14.07 -2.39 17.90
N VAL A 123 -15.05 -3.11 17.32
CA VAL A 123 -16.50 -2.93 17.60
C VAL A 123 -17.20 -4.24 17.99
N LEU A 124 -16.48 -5.25 18.48
CA LEU A 124 -17.08 -6.53 18.90
C LEU A 124 -18.19 -6.40 19.95
N PRO A 125 -18.08 -5.53 20.98
CA PRO A 125 -19.14 -5.36 21.97
C PRO A 125 -20.46 -4.83 21.41
N GLN A 126 -20.45 -4.23 20.21
CA GLN A 126 -21.62 -3.67 19.54
C GLN A 126 -22.34 -4.69 18.65
N LEU A 127 -21.71 -5.86 18.39
CA LEU A 127 -22.30 -6.89 17.55
C LEU A 127 -23.45 -7.61 18.26
N GLY A 128 -24.58 -7.69 17.58
CA GLY A 128 -25.79 -8.38 18.00
C GLY A 128 -27.03 -7.71 17.44
N GLU A 129 -27.85 -8.43 16.66
CA GLU A 129 -28.94 -7.88 15.86
C GLU A 129 -28.43 -6.71 14.97
N THR A 130 -27.28 -6.93 14.30
CA THR A 130 -26.45 -5.89 13.66
C THR A 130 -26.37 -6.08 12.15
N TYR A 131 -26.49 -5.01 11.40
CA TYR A 131 -26.01 -4.97 10.01
C TYR A 131 -24.51 -4.70 9.97
N LEU A 132 -23.79 -5.44 9.16
CA LEU A 132 -22.35 -5.29 8.95
C LEU A 132 -22.07 -5.17 7.44
N MET A 133 -21.27 -4.16 7.06
CA MET A 133 -20.95 -3.90 5.65
C MET A 133 -19.66 -3.09 5.49
N PRO A 134 -18.98 -3.16 4.33
CA PRO A 134 -17.97 -2.20 3.94
C PRO A 134 -18.60 -0.87 3.46
N CYS A 135 -17.78 0.19 3.36
CA CYS A 135 -18.24 1.54 3.02
C CYS A 135 -18.28 1.83 1.52
N ASP A 136 -17.74 0.97 0.69
CA ASP A 136 -17.48 1.16 -0.75
C ASP A 136 -18.55 0.54 -1.66
N LEU A 137 -19.75 0.38 -1.13
CA LEU A 137 -20.89 -0.20 -1.82
C LEU A 137 -21.87 0.86 -2.32
N TRP A 138 -22.23 0.76 -3.58
CA TRP A 138 -23.36 1.46 -4.16
C TRP A 138 -24.57 0.53 -4.25
N CYS A 139 -25.56 0.72 -3.37
CA CYS A 139 -26.81 -0.03 -3.40
C CYS A 139 -27.84 0.77 -4.20
N ARG A 140 -28.25 0.25 -5.37
CA ARG A 140 -29.26 0.89 -6.23
C ARG A 140 -30.58 1.03 -5.49
N GLU A 141 -31.04 -0.06 -4.87
CA GLU A 141 -32.20 -0.12 -3.99
C GLU A 141 -31.76 -0.39 -2.56
N ASN A 142 -32.61 -0.08 -1.58
CA ASN A 142 -32.30 -0.32 -0.18
C ASN A 142 -32.27 -1.82 0.14
N PRO A 143 -31.14 -2.43 0.48
CA PRO A 143 -31.04 -3.85 0.80
C PRO A 143 -31.48 -4.18 2.23
N PHE A 144 -31.69 -3.17 3.09
CA PHE A 144 -32.02 -3.32 4.50
C PHE A 144 -33.53 -3.41 4.74
N SER A 145 -33.93 -3.96 5.89
CA SER A 145 -35.33 -4.12 6.28
C SER A 145 -35.56 -3.65 7.72
N GLU A 146 -36.76 -3.22 8.04
CA GLU A 146 -37.12 -2.79 9.42
C GLU A 146 -37.12 -3.98 10.39
N TYR A 147 -37.33 -5.20 9.89
CA TYR A 147 -37.38 -6.44 10.67
C TYR A 147 -36.59 -7.53 9.99
N GLU A 148 -35.74 -8.22 10.76
CA GLU A 148 -34.90 -9.33 10.28
C GLU A 148 -35.07 -10.56 11.19
N TRP A 149 -35.30 -11.71 10.59
CA TRP A 149 -35.69 -12.92 11.32
C TRP A 149 -34.54 -13.92 11.53
N TYR A 150 -33.49 -13.83 10.72
CA TYR A 150 -32.35 -14.75 10.73
C TYR A 150 -31.10 -14.06 10.19
N SER A 151 -29.94 -14.59 10.53
CA SER A 151 -28.68 -14.11 9.99
C SER A 151 -28.58 -14.44 8.50
N TRP A 152 -28.17 -13.46 7.72
CA TRP A 152 -27.96 -13.62 6.29
C TRP A 152 -26.73 -12.85 5.81
N TYR A 153 -26.21 -13.27 4.66
CA TYR A 153 -25.16 -12.58 3.94
C TYR A 153 -25.60 -12.36 2.50
N LEU A 154 -25.33 -11.17 1.96
CA LEU A 154 -25.75 -10.76 0.62
C LEU A 154 -24.80 -11.32 -0.44
N VAL A 155 -25.37 -12.01 -1.42
CA VAL A 155 -24.64 -12.52 -2.60
C VAL A 155 -25.38 -12.13 -3.87
N SER A 156 -24.63 -12.00 -4.97
CA SER A 156 -25.24 -11.84 -6.29
C SER A 156 -25.65 -13.20 -6.88
N ASP A 157 -26.58 -13.19 -7.83
CA ASP A 157 -26.90 -14.34 -8.68
C ASP A 157 -25.80 -14.62 -9.70
N ALA A 158 -24.88 -13.68 -9.94
CA ALA A 158 -23.67 -13.89 -10.75
C ALA A 158 -22.77 -14.98 -10.17
N LYS A 159 -22.09 -15.72 -11.05
CA LYS A 159 -21.10 -16.71 -10.68
C LYS A 159 -19.72 -16.09 -10.61
N ASP A 160 -18.98 -16.51 -9.61
CA ASP A 160 -17.62 -16.05 -9.35
C ASP A 160 -16.72 -17.26 -9.07
N PRO A 161 -15.71 -17.54 -9.92
CA PRO A 161 -14.80 -18.66 -9.74
C PRO A 161 -13.94 -18.53 -8.48
N ASP A 162 -13.70 -17.28 -8.02
CA ASP A 162 -12.86 -17.00 -6.85
C ASP A 162 -13.67 -16.99 -5.54
N SER A 163 -15.01 -17.09 -5.62
CA SER A 163 -15.86 -17.09 -4.43
C SER A 163 -15.69 -18.35 -3.59
N THR A 164 -15.48 -18.17 -2.30
CA THR A 164 -15.36 -19.26 -1.31
C THR A 164 -16.69 -19.86 -0.90
N VAL A 165 -17.82 -19.23 -1.25
CA VAL A 165 -19.16 -19.65 -0.85
C VAL A 165 -20.11 -19.82 -2.05
N ARG A 166 -21.09 -20.71 -1.88
CA ARG A 166 -22.19 -20.91 -2.81
C ARG A 166 -23.51 -21.09 -2.08
N VAL A 167 -24.60 -20.79 -2.77
CA VAL A 167 -25.96 -21.00 -2.24
C VAL A 167 -26.37 -22.48 -2.35
N SER A 168 -26.78 -23.08 -1.24
CA SER A 168 -27.33 -24.41 -1.18
C SER A 168 -28.81 -24.44 -1.61
N ARG A 169 -29.37 -25.66 -1.79
CA ARG A 169 -30.80 -25.84 -2.07
C ARG A 169 -31.72 -25.35 -0.93
N LYS A 170 -31.16 -25.18 0.26
CA LYS A 170 -31.88 -24.67 1.45
C LYS A 170 -31.73 -23.16 1.65
N TRP A 171 -31.14 -22.47 0.68
CA TRP A 171 -30.82 -21.04 0.77
C TRP A 171 -29.79 -20.71 1.85
N GLU A 172 -29.01 -21.68 2.27
CA GLU A 172 -27.88 -21.49 3.17
C GLU A 172 -26.59 -21.28 2.36
N LEU A 173 -25.69 -20.46 2.86
CA LEU A 173 -24.35 -20.35 2.32
C LEU A 173 -23.49 -21.51 2.81
N VAL A 174 -22.86 -22.18 1.89
CA VAL A 174 -21.96 -23.31 2.14
C VAL A 174 -20.67 -23.12 1.36
N PRO A 175 -19.54 -23.70 1.79
CA PRO A 175 -18.28 -23.63 1.06
C PRO A 175 -18.44 -24.09 -0.40
N SER A 176 -17.78 -23.41 -1.34
CA SER A 176 -17.83 -23.73 -2.78
C SER A 176 -17.18 -25.06 -3.12
N GLY A 177 -16.23 -25.53 -2.30
CA GLY A 177 -15.56 -26.83 -2.46
C GLY A 177 -14.53 -26.89 -3.58
N GLY A 178 -14.13 -25.77 -4.16
CA GLY A 178 -13.03 -25.66 -5.13
C GLY A 178 -13.31 -26.21 -6.55
N GLU A 179 -14.35 -27.04 -6.74
CA GLU A 179 -14.72 -27.61 -8.05
C GLU A 179 -15.91 -26.91 -8.71
N LYS A 180 -16.58 -26.00 -8.01
CA LYS A 180 -17.77 -25.29 -8.49
C LYS A 180 -17.62 -23.81 -8.26
N GLU A 181 -17.97 -23.05 -9.27
CA GLU A 181 -18.09 -21.59 -9.16
C GLU A 181 -19.05 -21.23 -8.02
N GLY A 182 -18.60 -20.30 -7.16
CA GLY A 182 -19.40 -19.77 -6.09
C GLY A 182 -20.37 -18.69 -6.54
N ASN A 183 -21.03 -18.05 -5.60
CA ASN A 183 -21.80 -16.84 -5.84
C ASN A 183 -20.93 -15.62 -5.49
N HIS A 184 -21.02 -14.56 -6.28
CA HIS A 184 -20.27 -13.33 -5.99
C HIS A 184 -20.69 -12.74 -4.63
N MET A 185 -19.72 -12.56 -3.75
CA MET A 185 -19.89 -12.07 -2.38
C MET A 185 -19.93 -10.53 -2.36
N ILE A 186 -20.96 -9.94 -1.75
CA ILE A 186 -21.16 -8.47 -1.75
C ILE A 186 -20.65 -7.80 -0.48
N GLY A 187 -20.52 -8.53 0.63
CA GLY A 187 -20.00 -7.94 1.87
C GLY A 187 -21.06 -7.36 2.82
N ILE A 188 -22.34 -7.38 2.51
CA ILE A 188 -23.41 -6.96 3.44
C ILE A 188 -23.94 -8.19 4.17
N SER A 189 -24.08 -8.07 5.49
CA SER A 189 -24.62 -9.13 6.33
C SER A 189 -25.54 -8.55 7.42
N TYR A 190 -26.50 -9.35 7.83
CA TYR A 190 -27.22 -9.17 9.08
C TYR A 190 -26.91 -10.32 10.04
N LEU A 191 -26.57 -10.00 11.27
CA LEU A 191 -26.14 -10.95 12.29
C LEU A 191 -27.09 -10.90 13.48
N THR A 192 -27.77 -12.00 13.76
CA THR A 192 -28.51 -12.18 15.02
C THR A 192 -27.56 -12.36 16.20
N ASP A 193 -28.01 -12.07 17.43
CA ASP A 193 -27.20 -12.19 18.65
C ASP A 193 -26.40 -13.50 18.73
N PRO A 194 -26.97 -14.72 18.49
CA PRO A 194 -26.20 -15.96 18.60
C PRO A 194 -25.04 -16.07 17.60
N VAL A 195 -25.27 -15.64 16.33
CA VAL A 195 -24.23 -15.69 15.29
C VAL A 195 -23.16 -14.64 15.59
N ALA A 196 -23.57 -13.42 15.95
CA ALA A 196 -22.66 -12.33 16.30
C ALA A 196 -21.75 -12.68 17.46
N GLN A 197 -22.27 -13.26 18.55
CA GLN A 197 -21.48 -13.68 19.70
C GLN A 197 -20.52 -14.85 19.37
N SER A 198 -20.94 -15.78 18.52
CA SER A 198 -20.07 -16.87 18.05
C SER A 198 -18.92 -16.31 17.20
N MET A 199 -19.22 -15.39 16.29
CA MET A 199 -18.24 -14.72 15.45
C MET A 199 -17.27 -13.86 16.29
N ALA A 200 -17.77 -13.07 17.24
CA ALA A 200 -16.95 -12.23 18.10
C ALA A 200 -15.88 -13.04 18.85
N ARG A 201 -16.25 -14.16 19.47
CA ARG A 201 -15.30 -15.07 20.16
C ARG A 201 -14.22 -15.61 19.23
N ARG A 202 -14.55 -15.89 17.97
CA ARG A 202 -13.55 -16.30 16.95
C ARG A 202 -12.61 -15.16 16.61
N ILE A 203 -13.14 -13.97 16.35
CA ILE A 203 -12.33 -12.78 16.03
C ILE A 203 -11.37 -12.46 17.19
N GLU A 204 -11.82 -12.50 18.45
CA GLU A 204 -10.97 -12.31 19.62
C GLU A 204 -9.75 -13.26 19.64
N THR A 205 -9.94 -14.49 19.17
CA THR A 205 -8.84 -15.47 19.06
C THR A 205 -7.97 -15.20 17.83
N MET A 206 -8.58 -14.91 16.67
CA MET A 206 -7.87 -14.71 15.40
C MET A 206 -6.95 -13.49 15.45
N VAL A 207 -7.38 -12.39 16.04
CA VAL A 207 -6.58 -11.15 16.09
C VAL A 207 -5.32 -11.24 16.96
N GLN A 208 -5.19 -12.30 17.77
CA GLN A 208 -3.97 -12.57 18.55
C GLN A 208 -2.89 -13.31 17.74
N ASP A 209 -3.22 -13.81 16.56
CA ASP A 209 -2.32 -14.59 15.70
C ASP A 209 -2.05 -13.87 14.40
N ARG A 210 -0.78 -13.52 14.14
CA ARG A 210 -0.32 -12.79 12.95
C ARG A 210 -0.72 -13.45 11.61
N ARG A 211 -1.01 -14.75 11.60
CA ARG A 211 -1.51 -15.44 10.39
C ARG A 211 -2.82 -14.86 9.87
N TYR A 212 -3.58 -14.17 10.73
CA TYR A 212 -4.86 -13.56 10.41
C TYR A 212 -4.78 -12.03 10.17
N ASP A 213 -3.58 -11.44 10.12
CA ASP A 213 -3.44 -9.99 9.94
C ASP A 213 -4.00 -9.50 8.59
N HIS A 214 -3.98 -10.35 7.56
CA HIS A 214 -4.42 -10.01 6.20
C HIS A 214 -5.73 -10.68 5.77
N VAL A 215 -6.45 -11.33 6.67
CA VAL A 215 -7.73 -11.97 6.34
C VAL A 215 -8.91 -11.02 6.43
N PHE A 216 -9.99 -11.36 5.75
CA PHE A 216 -11.25 -10.63 5.79
C PHE A 216 -12.13 -11.11 6.94
N TRP A 217 -13.06 -10.27 7.39
CA TRP A 217 -13.98 -10.61 8.48
C TRP A 217 -14.90 -11.78 8.14
N GLU A 218 -15.15 -12.02 6.87
CA GLU A 218 -15.93 -13.14 6.35
C GLU A 218 -15.34 -14.49 6.74
N ASP A 219 -14.02 -14.58 6.88
CA ASP A 219 -13.35 -15.81 7.34
C ASP A 219 -13.81 -16.21 8.76
N ALA A 220 -14.11 -15.21 9.61
CA ALA A 220 -14.67 -15.48 10.92
C ALA A 220 -16.16 -15.87 10.87
N LEU A 221 -16.90 -15.42 9.87
CA LEU A 221 -18.31 -15.77 9.68
C LEU A 221 -18.47 -17.18 9.12
N PHE A 222 -17.68 -17.53 8.10
CA PHE A 222 -17.76 -18.80 7.35
C PHE A 222 -16.79 -19.88 7.83
N ALA A 223 -16.16 -19.69 8.99
CA ALA A 223 -15.25 -20.70 9.56
C ALA A 223 -15.91 -22.08 9.70
N GLU A 224 -15.10 -23.13 9.60
CA GLU A 224 -15.53 -24.49 9.89
C GLU A 224 -16.22 -24.56 11.27
N ASN A 225 -17.36 -25.24 11.37
CA ASN A 225 -18.25 -25.27 12.55
C ASN A 225 -18.93 -23.91 12.89
N GLY A 226 -18.99 -22.98 11.90
CA GLY A 226 -19.81 -21.77 12.00
C GLY A 226 -21.31 -22.08 12.09
N MET A 227 -22.09 -21.12 12.58
CA MET A 227 -23.56 -21.22 12.53
C MET A 227 -24.04 -21.02 11.09
N PRO A 228 -25.14 -21.69 10.67
CA PRO A 228 -25.69 -21.49 9.34
C PRO A 228 -26.09 -20.04 9.09
N VAL A 229 -25.66 -19.50 7.96
CA VAL A 229 -26.01 -18.17 7.46
C VAL A 229 -26.83 -18.34 6.19
N GLN A 230 -27.99 -17.65 6.11
CA GLN A 230 -28.85 -17.70 4.95
C GLN A 230 -28.28 -16.82 3.82
N ALA A 231 -28.53 -17.21 2.58
CA ALA A 231 -28.22 -16.39 1.43
C ALA A 231 -29.35 -15.39 1.16
N LYS A 232 -29.02 -14.10 1.12
CA LYS A 232 -29.87 -13.08 0.53
C LYS A 232 -29.34 -12.82 -0.88
N ILE A 233 -30.13 -13.15 -1.91
CA ILE A 233 -29.67 -13.08 -3.30
C ILE A 233 -30.23 -11.82 -3.95
N VAL A 234 -29.38 -11.06 -4.63
CA VAL A 234 -29.76 -9.91 -5.45
C VAL A 234 -29.30 -10.12 -6.90
N PRO A 235 -29.98 -9.49 -7.88
CA PRO A 235 -29.51 -9.49 -9.25
C PRO A 235 -28.12 -8.88 -9.38
N GLU A 236 -27.35 -9.33 -10.37
CA GLU A 236 -26.08 -8.71 -10.75
C GLU A 236 -26.28 -7.20 -11.01
N GLY A 237 -25.38 -6.37 -10.50
CA GLY A 237 -25.43 -4.90 -10.62
C GLY A 237 -26.45 -4.20 -9.71
N ALA A 238 -27.24 -4.91 -8.89
CA ALA A 238 -28.12 -4.28 -7.89
C ALA A 238 -27.34 -3.61 -6.76
N VAL A 239 -26.19 -4.18 -6.41
CA VAL A 239 -25.19 -3.61 -5.52
C VAL A 239 -23.84 -3.70 -6.22
N VAL A 240 -23.14 -2.57 -6.30
CA VAL A 240 -21.82 -2.47 -6.95
C VAL A 240 -20.80 -2.10 -5.90
N GLU A 241 -19.75 -2.91 -5.78
CA GLU A 241 -18.56 -2.60 -4.99
C GLU A 241 -17.59 -1.79 -5.85
N ILE A 242 -17.19 -0.60 -5.38
CA ILE A 242 -16.30 0.28 -6.13
C ILE A 242 -14.88 0.10 -5.61
N ASN A 243 -14.10 -0.69 -6.32
CA ASN A 243 -12.71 -1.02 -5.96
C ASN A 243 -11.68 -0.34 -6.85
N THR A 244 -12.07 0.12 -8.05
CA THR A 244 -11.16 0.69 -9.06
C THR A 244 -11.72 1.98 -9.66
N TYR A 245 -10.82 2.78 -10.24
CA TYR A 245 -11.17 3.96 -11.02
C TYR A 245 -12.18 3.62 -12.14
N GLU A 246 -11.96 2.51 -12.84
CA GLU A 246 -12.80 2.08 -13.95
C GLU A 246 -14.23 1.76 -13.50
N GLN A 247 -14.39 1.07 -12.36
CA GLN A 247 -15.71 0.76 -11.80
C GLN A 247 -16.49 2.02 -11.43
N LEU A 248 -15.80 3.04 -10.88
CA LEU A 248 -16.46 4.33 -10.62
C LEU A 248 -16.90 4.99 -11.93
N ARG A 249 -16.04 5.00 -12.95
CA ARG A 249 -16.35 5.60 -14.25
C ARG A 249 -17.48 4.87 -14.97
N GLU A 250 -17.54 3.55 -14.91
CA GLU A 250 -18.65 2.75 -15.46
C GLU A 250 -19.98 3.02 -14.76
N LEU A 251 -19.93 3.31 -13.47
CA LEU A 251 -21.13 3.59 -12.67
C LEU A 251 -21.60 5.05 -12.80
N ASP A 252 -20.67 6.00 -12.84
CA ASP A 252 -20.93 7.45 -12.97
C ASP A 252 -19.80 8.12 -13.76
N GLU A 253 -19.95 8.21 -15.08
CA GLU A 253 -18.98 8.84 -15.98
C GLU A 253 -18.77 10.35 -15.73
N ASN A 254 -19.72 11.00 -15.06
CA ASN A 254 -19.70 12.42 -14.75
C ASN A 254 -19.21 12.72 -13.33
N SER A 255 -18.81 11.73 -12.55
CA SER A 255 -18.32 11.94 -11.19
C SER A 255 -17.14 12.92 -11.18
N ASP A 256 -17.21 13.95 -10.36
CA ASP A 256 -16.11 14.90 -10.17
C ASP A 256 -14.87 14.23 -9.56
N GLN A 257 -15.04 13.09 -8.93
CA GLN A 257 -13.94 12.28 -8.37
C GLN A 257 -13.04 11.67 -9.44
N LEU A 258 -13.51 11.55 -10.68
CA LEU A 258 -12.69 11.12 -11.82
C LEU A 258 -11.66 12.18 -12.23
N LYS A 259 -11.84 13.42 -11.80
CA LYS A 259 -10.94 14.56 -12.05
C LYS A 259 -9.98 14.69 -10.87
N SER A 260 -8.76 14.18 -11.00
CA SER A 260 -7.69 14.38 -10.03
C SER A 260 -6.54 15.15 -10.67
N ASP A 261 -5.69 15.78 -9.84
CA ASP A 261 -4.49 16.48 -10.33
C ASP A 261 -3.60 15.56 -11.19
N ALA A 262 -3.53 14.28 -10.84
CA ALA A 262 -2.78 13.29 -11.60
C ALA A 262 -3.40 13.03 -13.00
N MET A 263 -4.73 12.94 -13.08
CA MET A 263 -5.42 12.79 -14.36
C MET A 263 -5.27 14.04 -15.22
N ALA A 264 -5.45 15.23 -14.64
CA ALA A 264 -5.25 16.50 -15.32
C ALA A 264 -3.81 16.65 -15.87
N GLU A 265 -2.80 16.18 -15.13
CA GLU A 265 -1.41 16.17 -15.59
C GLU A 265 -1.21 15.21 -16.79
N ILE A 266 -1.82 14.01 -16.75
CA ILE A 266 -1.77 13.08 -17.89
C ILE A 266 -2.44 13.69 -19.12
N GLU A 267 -3.64 14.24 -18.97
CA GLU A 267 -4.37 14.91 -20.06
C GLU A 267 -3.56 16.03 -20.69
N ARG A 268 -2.95 16.87 -19.85
CA ARG A 268 -2.11 17.99 -20.28
C ARG A 268 -0.86 17.51 -21.03
N VAL A 269 -0.15 16.53 -20.50
CA VAL A 269 1.14 16.05 -21.05
C VAL A 269 0.94 15.29 -22.34
N LEU A 270 -0.04 14.40 -22.40
CA LEU A 270 -0.31 13.57 -23.59
C LEU A 270 -1.27 14.23 -24.58
N SER A 271 -1.84 15.40 -24.24
CA SER A 271 -2.86 16.10 -25.02
C SER A 271 -4.04 15.19 -25.39
N VAL A 272 -4.63 14.57 -24.38
CA VAL A 272 -5.75 13.61 -24.47
C VAL A 272 -6.89 14.02 -23.56
N SER A 273 -8.07 13.44 -23.77
CA SER A 273 -9.18 13.49 -22.79
C SER A 273 -9.10 12.33 -21.80
N GLY A 274 -9.76 12.48 -20.65
CA GLY A 274 -9.83 11.40 -19.64
C GLY A 274 -10.39 10.08 -20.17
N GLU A 275 -11.26 10.13 -21.17
CA GLU A 275 -11.83 8.94 -21.84
C GLU A 275 -10.79 8.11 -22.59
N GLU A 276 -9.72 8.74 -23.09
CA GLU A 276 -8.64 8.06 -23.80
C GLU A 276 -7.66 7.36 -22.83
N ILE A 277 -7.77 7.63 -21.52
CA ILE A 277 -6.96 7.04 -20.46
C ILE A 277 -7.72 5.82 -19.93
N THR A 278 -7.16 4.62 -20.13
CA THR A 278 -7.82 3.34 -19.82
C THR A 278 -6.85 2.37 -19.14
N GLY A 279 -7.40 1.28 -18.59
CA GLY A 279 -6.59 0.20 -18.00
C GLY A 279 -5.69 0.71 -16.88
N ILE A 280 -6.26 1.49 -15.97
CA ILE A 280 -5.56 1.99 -14.78
C ILE A 280 -5.37 0.83 -13.82
N GLU A 281 -4.11 0.47 -13.59
CA GLU A 281 -3.69 -0.62 -12.70
C GLU A 281 -2.68 -0.09 -11.70
N VAL A 282 -2.93 -0.32 -10.41
CA VAL A 282 -2.01 0.10 -9.35
C VAL A 282 -0.76 -0.76 -9.36
N LEU A 283 0.40 -0.14 -9.39
CA LEU A 283 1.66 -0.83 -9.20
C LEU A 283 1.94 -1.03 -7.70
N LYS A 284 2.83 -1.98 -7.38
CA LYS A 284 3.24 -2.24 -6.00
C LYS A 284 3.64 -0.92 -5.32
N LYS A 285 3.15 -0.71 -4.10
CA LYS A 285 3.46 0.50 -3.30
C LYS A 285 4.97 0.58 -3.05
N GLY A 286 5.62 1.62 -3.58
CA GLY A 286 6.97 2.00 -3.18
C GLY A 286 6.97 2.63 -1.78
N MET A 287 8.14 2.72 -1.14
CA MET A 287 8.27 3.34 0.19
C MET A 287 8.08 4.86 0.17
N THR A 288 8.38 5.50 -0.97
CA THR A 288 8.37 6.96 -1.14
C THR A 288 7.32 7.45 -2.13
N ASN A 289 6.96 6.65 -3.12
CA ASN A 289 6.11 7.06 -4.22
C ASN A 289 4.95 6.09 -4.42
N ARG A 290 3.86 6.59 -5.02
CA ARG A 290 2.73 5.81 -5.50
C ARG A 290 2.74 5.83 -7.01
N SER A 291 2.53 4.69 -7.62
CA SER A 291 2.56 4.58 -9.07
C SER A 291 1.40 3.73 -9.59
N PHE A 292 0.90 4.11 -10.74
CA PHE A 292 -0.07 3.31 -11.46
C PHE A 292 0.28 3.24 -12.96
N LEU A 293 -0.05 2.11 -13.55
CA LEU A 293 0.00 1.87 -14.97
C LEU A 293 -1.28 2.40 -15.61
N PHE A 294 -1.19 2.93 -16.81
CA PHE A 294 -2.36 3.27 -17.63
C PHE A 294 -2.06 3.09 -19.12
N ARG A 295 -3.12 2.98 -19.92
CA ARG A 295 -3.05 2.88 -21.38
C ARG A 295 -3.61 4.12 -22.00
N CYS A 296 -2.96 4.60 -23.06
CA CYS A 296 -3.40 5.73 -23.84
C CYS A 296 -2.88 5.63 -25.27
N ARG A 297 -3.76 5.77 -26.28
CA ARG A 297 -3.41 5.76 -27.71
C ARG A 297 -2.51 4.58 -28.12
N GLY A 298 -2.76 3.41 -27.58
CA GLY A 298 -1.99 2.19 -27.86
C GLY A 298 -0.65 2.07 -27.13
N GLY A 299 -0.23 3.09 -26.38
CA GLY A 299 0.93 3.04 -25.48
C GLY A 299 0.55 2.65 -24.06
N ARG A 300 1.53 2.13 -23.31
CA ARG A 300 1.43 1.89 -21.87
C ARG A 300 2.40 2.80 -21.12
N TYR A 301 1.93 3.39 -20.04
CA TYR A 301 2.67 4.40 -19.28
C TYR A 301 2.55 4.16 -17.79
N ILE A 302 3.53 4.64 -17.04
CA ILE A 302 3.48 4.71 -15.58
C ILE A 302 3.35 6.18 -15.18
N MET A 303 2.36 6.47 -14.35
CA MET A 303 2.27 7.73 -13.60
C MET A 303 2.80 7.51 -12.20
N ARG A 304 3.80 8.30 -11.78
CA ARG A 304 4.32 8.34 -10.42
C ARG A 304 3.85 9.61 -9.73
N ILE A 305 3.28 9.42 -8.55
CA ILE A 305 2.80 10.48 -7.67
C ILE A 305 3.62 10.41 -6.38
N PRO A 306 4.27 11.50 -5.93
CA PRO A 306 4.97 11.52 -4.65
C PRO A 306 4.05 11.16 -3.48
N GLY A 307 4.55 10.32 -2.57
CA GLY A 307 3.84 9.97 -1.34
C GLY A 307 3.84 11.11 -0.32
N GLU A 308 2.96 11.04 0.67
CA GLU A 308 2.89 12.01 1.77
C GLU A 308 4.22 12.08 2.54
N GLY A 309 4.66 13.28 2.89
CA GLY A 309 5.90 13.53 3.63
C GLY A 309 7.20 13.37 2.83
N THR A 310 7.14 12.98 1.54
CA THR A 310 8.35 12.83 0.71
C THR A 310 8.94 14.15 0.27
N SER A 311 8.18 15.24 0.28
CA SER A 311 8.66 16.60 -0.03
C SER A 311 9.74 17.10 0.93
N LEU A 312 9.82 16.55 2.15
CA LEU A 312 10.90 16.81 3.10
C LEU A 312 12.18 16.05 2.74
N LEU A 313 12.08 14.92 2.05
CA LEU A 313 13.20 14.03 1.76
C LEU A 313 13.81 14.28 0.37
N ILE A 314 13.01 14.73 -0.59
CA ILE A 314 13.35 14.75 -2.01
C ILE A 314 13.16 16.14 -2.62
N ASN A 315 14.22 16.64 -3.26
CA ASN A 315 14.17 17.87 -4.02
C ASN A 315 13.75 17.60 -5.48
N ARG A 316 12.48 17.85 -5.81
CA ARG A 316 11.90 17.53 -7.12
C ARG A 316 12.52 18.29 -8.29
N ARG A 317 13.05 19.50 -8.06
CA ARG A 317 13.76 20.27 -9.09
C ARG A 317 15.12 19.64 -9.41
N GLN A 318 15.82 19.13 -8.40
CA GLN A 318 17.08 18.40 -8.57
C GLN A 318 16.85 17.08 -9.31
N GLU A 319 15.84 16.31 -8.93
CA GLU A 319 15.43 15.10 -9.65
C GLU A 319 15.15 15.38 -11.14
N ALA A 320 14.34 16.41 -11.43
CA ALA A 320 14.04 16.81 -12.80
C ALA A 320 15.30 17.26 -13.59
N ALA A 321 16.30 17.85 -12.94
CA ALA A 321 17.57 18.19 -13.56
C ALA A 321 18.39 16.95 -13.91
N VAL A 322 18.40 15.95 -13.05
CA VAL A 322 19.05 14.64 -13.31
C VAL A 322 18.43 13.98 -14.54
N TYR A 323 17.10 13.85 -14.59
CA TYR A 323 16.43 13.23 -15.73
C TYR A 323 16.67 13.97 -17.05
N ARG A 324 16.78 15.30 -17.04
CA ARG A 324 17.17 16.08 -18.22
C ARG A 324 18.61 15.77 -18.68
N THR A 325 19.52 15.51 -17.76
CA THR A 325 20.90 15.13 -18.07
C THR A 325 20.99 13.71 -18.66
N LEU A 326 20.09 12.82 -18.26
CA LEU A 326 20.03 11.41 -18.69
C LEU A 326 19.22 11.20 -19.98
N ASP A 327 18.44 12.21 -20.42
CA ASP A 327 17.56 12.09 -21.57
C ASP A 327 18.30 11.66 -22.83
N GLY A 328 17.74 10.69 -23.56
CA GLY A 328 18.29 10.14 -24.79
C GLY A 328 19.52 9.24 -24.64
N LYS A 329 20.07 9.05 -23.43
CA LYS A 329 21.32 8.28 -23.22
C LYS A 329 21.11 6.77 -23.03
N GLY A 330 19.89 6.30 -22.91
CA GLY A 330 19.62 4.88 -22.70
C GLY A 330 20.08 4.34 -21.32
N ILE A 331 20.22 5.23 -20.34
CA ILE A 331 20.63 4.88 -18.97
C ILE A 331 19.40 4.63 -18.10
N CYS A 332 18.43 5.55 -18.13
CA CYS A 332 17.21 5.51 -17.32
C CYS A 332 15.99 4.99 -18.11
N ASP A 333 14.85 4.93 -17.42
CA ASP A 333 13.53 4.74 -18.01
C ASP A 333 13.22 5.86 -19.05
N GLU A 334 12.33 5.56 -20.00
CA GLU A 334 11.94 6.55 -21.03
C GLU A 334 10.96 7.57 -20.42
N ILE A 335 11.47 8.76 -20.11
CA ILE A 335 10.68 9.85 -19.54
C ILE A 335 9.81 10.50 -20.62
N VAL A 336 8.51 10.61 -20.34
CA VAL A 336 7.56 11.41 -21.12
C VAL A 336 7.45 12.81 -20.53
N SER A 337 7.34 12.91 -19.21
CA SER A 337 7.30 14.18 -18.49
C SER A 337 7.73 13.99 -17.05
N ILE A 338 8.36 15.01 -16.48
CA ILE A 338 8.59 15.16 -15.04
C ILE A 338 8.30 16.61 -14.64
N ASN A 339 7.41 16.79 -13.67
CA ASN A 339 7.04 18.11 -13.16
C ASN A 339 7.92 18.48 -11.96
N PRO A 340 8.77 19.52 -12.07
CA PRO A 340 9.71 19.87 -10.99
C PRO A 340 9.03 20.51 -9.77
N GLU A 341 7.77 20.93 -9.87
CA GLU A 341 7.08 21.61 -8.77
C GLU A 341 6.35 20.61 -7.85
N ASN A 342 5.66 19.64 -8.43
CA ASN A 342 4.89 18.64 -7.67
C ASN A 342 5.49 17.22 -7.71
N GLY A 343 6.52 16.99 -8.53
CA GLY A 343 7.19 15.70 -8.66
C GLY A 343 6.40 14.63 -9.42
N TYR A 344 5.32 15.00 -10.10
CA TYR A 344 4.59 14.06 -10.97
C TYR A 344 5.49 13.65 -12.14
N LYS A 345 5.57 12.34 -12.39
CA LYS A 345 6.42 11.79 -13.44
C LYS A 345 5.64 10.79 -14.28
N ILE A 346 5.70 10.96 -15.60
CA ILE A 346 5.13 10.02 -16.56
C ILE A 346 6.27 9.38 -17.34
N THR A 347 6.31 8.05 -17.34
CA THR A 347 7.30 7.27 -18.09
C THR A 347 6.60 6.26 -18.98
N LYS A 348 7.28 5.80 -20.03
CA LYS A 348 6.80 4.65 -20.79
C LYS A 348 6.99 3.37 -19.97
N TYR A 349 6.01 2.49 -20.03
CA TYR A 349 6.12 1.18 -19.42
C TYR A 349 7.10 0.29 -20.18
N LEU A 350 8.00 -0.35 -19.47
CA LEU A 350 8.96 -1.28 -20.03
C LEU A 350 8.38 -2.71 -19.98
N GLU A 351 7.93 -3.17 -21.14
CA GLU A 351 7.28 -4.50 -21.27
C GLU A 351 8.24 -5.63 -20.89
N GLY A 352 7.77 -6.56 -20.06
CA GLY A 352 8.54 -7.74 -19.66
C GLY A 352 9.76 -7.45 -18.81
N ALA A 353 9.91 -6.22 -18.28
CA ALA A 353 11.02 -5.89 -17.39
C ALA A 353 10.95 -6.69 -16.10
N ARG A 354 12.12 -7.18 -15.63
CA ARG A 354 12.32 -7.74 -14.30
C ARG A 354 13.38 -6.96 -13.54
N VAL A 355 13.33 -6.99 -12.23
CA VAL A 355 14.37 -6.41 -11.36
C VAL A 355 15.60 -7.34 -11.27
N CYS A 356 16.70 -6.79 -10.78
CA CYS A 356 17.90 -7.56 -10.45
C CYS A 356 17.61 -8.55 -9.31
N ASP A 357 18.04 -9.80 -9.48
CA ASP A 357 18.14 -10.76 -8.37
C ASP A 357 19.53 -10.63 -7.73
N PRO A 358 19.65 -10.08 -6.50
CA PRO A 358 20.93 -9.89 -5.85
C PRO A 358 21.65 -11.20 -5.46
N GLU A 359 20.95 -12.33 -5.45
CA GLU A 359 21.53 -13.65 -5.22
C GLU A 359 22.04 -14.31 -6.51
N ASN A 360 21.71 -13.75 -7.68
CA ASN A 360 22.21 -14.24 -8.97
C ASN A 360 23.51 -13.51 -9.38
N PRO A 361 24.67 -14.19 -9.41
CA PRO A 361 25.96 -13.57 -9.76
C PRO A 361 26.00 -12.96 -11.17
N GLU A 362 25.23 -13.50 -12.13
CA GLU A 362 25.18 -12.99 -13.51
C GLU A 362 24.45 -11.64 -13.55
N ASP A 363 23.37 -11.50 -12.77
CA ASP A 363 22.63 -10.24 -12.64
C ASP A 363 23.53 -9.18 -11.97
N VAL A 364 24.19 -9.54 -10.88
CA VAL A 364 25.10 -8.62 -10.16
C VAL A 364 26.25 -8.16 -11.08
N GLN A 365 26.86 -9.06 -11.84
CA GLN A 365 27.91 -8.73 -12.79
C GLN A 365 27.39 -7.77 -13.87
N ALA A 366 26.19 -8.01 -14.41
CA ALA A 366 25.58 -7.17 -15.42
C ALA A 366 25.23 -5.77 -14.86
N CYS A 367 24.71 -5.69 -13.62
CA CYS A 367 24.47 -4.43 -12.92
C CYS A 367 25.75 -3.64 -12.69
N MET A 368 26.82 -4.28 -12.22
CA MET A 368 28.12 -3.62 -12.00
C MET A 368 28.75 -3.13 -13.30
N LYS A 369 28.62 -3.88 -14.38
CA LYS A 369 29.06 -3.45 -15.72
C LYS A 369 28.27 -2.22 -16.19
N LYS A 370 26.95 -2.22 -16.01
CA LYS A 370 26.08 -1.08 -16.36
C LYS A 370 26.43 0.15 -15.53
N LEU A 371 26.61 -0.02 -14.23
CA LEU A 371 26.93 1.06 -13.31
C LEU A 371 28.30 1.68 -13.63
N ARG A 372 29.31 0.86 -13.90
CA ARG A 372 30.62 1.33 -14.33
C ARG A 372 30.53 2.13 -15.63
N SER A 373 29.83 1.60 -16.64
CA SER A 373 29.63 2.30 -17.92
C SER A 373 28.94 3.67 -17.73
N PHE A 374 27.98 3.75 -16.81
CA PHE A 374 27.35 5.01 -16.45
C PHE A 374 28.33 5.99 -15.81
N HIS A 375 29.13 5.56 -14.85
CA HIS A 375 30.11 6.41 -14.17
C HIS A 375 31.20 6.92 -15.13
N GLU A 376 31.61 6.09 -16.13
CA GLU A 376 32.61 6.44 -17.15
C GLU A 376 32.10 7.51 -18.13
N GLU A 377 30.78 7.79 -18.18
CA GLU A 377 30.28 8.92 -18.98
C GLU A 377 30.57 10.28 -18.35
N HIS A 378 31.02 10.35 -17.09
CA HIS A 378 31.35 11.57 -16.35
C HIS A 378 30.28 12.66 -16.46
N LEU A 379 29.01 12.26 -16.35
CA LEU A 379 27.89 13.19 -16.37
C LEU A 379 27.92 14.10 -15.15
N SER A 380 27.34 15.29 -15.28
CA SER A 380 27.32 16.27 -14.19
C SER A 380 25.99 16.97 -14.06
N VAL A 381 25.66 17.38 -12.82
CA VAL A 381 24.55 18.25 -12.43
C VAL A 381 25.08 19.31 -11.47
N GLU A 382 24.30 20.37 -11.23
CA GLU A 382 24.75 21.49 -10.40
C GLU A 382 24.78 21.15 -8.89
N HIS A 383 23.98 20.18 -8.45
CA HIS A 383 23.85 19.83 -7.04
C HIS A 383 24.69 18.62 -6.65
N THR A 384 25.04 18.57 -5.38
CA THR A 384 25.80 17.49 -4.77
C THR A 384 24.93 16.72 -3.77
N PHE A 385 25.23 15.43 -3.58
CA PHE A 385 24.66 14.65 -2.49
C PHE A 385 25.71 14.46 -1.39
N SER A 386 25.63 15.25 -0.35
CA SER A 386 26.58 15.17 0.79
C SER A 386 26.10 14.11 1.79
N LEU A 387 26.83 13.01 1.90
CA LEU A 387 26.50 11.91 2.83
C LEU A 387 26.40 12.37 4.28
N PHE A 388 27.37 13.19 4.73
CA PHE A 388 27.42 13.64 6.12
C PHE A 388 26.36 14.69 6.45
N ASP A 389 26.04 15.59 5.50
CA ASP A 389 24.95 16.54 5.67
C ASP A 389 23.60 15.83 5.72
N GLN A 390 23.42 14.75 4.92
CA GLN A 390 22.21 13.94 4.95
C GLN A 390 22.07 13.12 6.25
N ILE A 391 23.16 12.62 6.84
CA ILE A 391 23.15 11.98 8.17
C ILE A 391 22.61 12.98 9.20
N ALA A 392 23.16 14.20 9.21
CA ALA A 392 22.72 15.26 10.13
C ALA A 392 21.28 15.69 9.87
N TYR A 393 20.89 15.76 8.60
CA TYR A 393 19.54 16.13 8.20
C TYR A 393 18.50 15.09 8.67
N TYR A 394 18.70 13.80 8.40
CA TYR A 394 17.76 12.75 8.84
C TYR A 394 17.68 12.68 10.38
N GLU A 395 18.77 12.91 11.09
CA GLU A 395 18.76 13.01 12.54
C GLU A 395 17.92 14.21 13.01
N SER A 396 17.97 15.34 12.32
CA SER A 396 17.17 16.53 12.65
C SER A 396 15.66 16.27 12.52
N LEU A 397 15.25 15.35 11.68
CA LEU A 397 13.85 14.96 11.50
C LEU A 397 13.29 14.13 12.68
N TRP A 398 14.13 13.76 13.65
CA TRP A 398 13.69 13.08 14.89
C TRP A 398 13.15 14.05 15.94
N GLU A 399 13.09 15.36 15.64
CA GLU A 399 12.52 16.40 16.50
C GLU A 399 13.15 16.46 17.91
N GLY A 400 14.44 16.10 18.01
CA GLY A 400 15.20 16.12 19.28
C GLY A 400 15.05 14.87 20.14
N GLU A 401 14.26 13.90 19.71
CA GLU A 401 14.16 12.61 20.39
C GLU A 401 15.45 11.79 20.20
N PRO A 402 15.89 11.03 21.20
CA PRO A 402 17.08 10.20 21.08
C PRO A 402 16.87 9.04 20.10
N SER A 403 17.96 8.54 19.51
CA SER A 403 17.94 7.32 18.72
C SER A 403 17.52 6.11 19.55
N VAL A 404 16.86 5.14 18.91
CA VAL A 404 16.51 3.84 19.51
C VAL A 404 17.77 3.01 19.84
N TYR A 405 18.91 3.30 19.21
CA TYR A 405 20.18 2.62 19.47
C TYR A 405 20.92 3.28 20.63
N ARG A 406 21.20 2.54 21.71
CA ARG A 406 21.81 3.08 22.95
C ARG A 406 23.21 3.66 22.76
N ASP A 407 23.97 3.15 21.79
CA ASP A 407 25.34 3.56 21.50
C ASP A 407 25.43 4.44 20.23
N TYR A 408 24.31 5.05 19.83
CA TYR A 408 24.23 5.86 18.62
C TYR A 408 25.30 6.96 18.57
N SER A 409 25.46 7.73 19.65
CA SER A 409 26.45 8.83 19.70
C SER A 409 27.88 8.37 19.45
N THR A 410 28.25 7.20 19.98
CA THR A 410 29.57 6.59 19.75
C THR A 410 29.71 6.12 18.30
N THR A 411 28.68 5.41 17.79
CA THR A 411 28.68 4.93 16.40
C THR A 411 28.75 6.10 15.41
N LYS A 412 27.97 7.16 15.65
CA LYS A 412 28.00 8.39 14.84
C LYS A 412 29.38 9.02 14.87
N ALA A 413 30.01 9.18 16.05
CA ALA A 413 31.36 9.74 16.16
C ALA A 413 32.39 8.93 15.35
N HIS A 414 32.33 7.62 15.42
CA HIS A 414 33.19 6.72 14.62
C HIS A 414 32.97 6.90 13.11
N VAL A 415 31.72 7.00 12.66
CA VAL A 415 31.42 7.22 11.23
C VAL A 415 31.89 8.60 10.78
N LEU A 416 31.72 9.65 11.60
CA LEU A 416 32.21 10.99 11.28
C LEU A 416 33.74 11.06 11.21
N GLU A 417 34.47 10.27 11.99
CA GLU A 417 35.93 10.14 11.91
C GLU A 417 36.39 9.68 10.52
N LEU A 418 35.63 8.80 9.86
CA LEU A 418 35.90 8.38 8.48
C LEU A 418 35.82 9.53 7.46
N GLY A 419 35.17 10.65 7.81
CA GLY A 419 35.07 11.80 6.92
C GLY A 419 36.42 12.36 6.52
N ALA A 420 37.34 12.54 7.47
CA ALA A 420 38.69 13.02 7.19
C ALA A 420 39.47 12.04 6.30
N TYR A 421 39.35 10.74 6.56
CA TYR A 421 39.97 9.71 5.72
C TYR A 421 39.41 9.78 4.27
N LEU A 422 38.07 9.83 4.09
CA LEU A 422 37.44 9.88 2.77
C LEU A 422 37.79 11.16 2.01
N GLU A 423 37.94 12.31 2.71
CA GLU A 423 38.34 13.57 2.07
C GLU A 423 39.76 13.49 1.50
N ALA A 424 40.66 12.76 2.14
CA ALA A 424 42.05 12.57 1.70
C ALA A 424 42.16 11.58 0.52
N GLN A 425 41.13 10.77 0.22
CA GLN A 425 41.19 9.79 -0.85
C GLN A 425 40.88 10.40 -2.23
N PRO A 426 41.51 9.89 -3.31
CA PRO A 426 41.09 10.21 -4.68
C PRO A 426 39.62 9.82 -4.92
N LYS A 427 38.85 10.72 -5.51
CA LYS A 427 37.43 10.54 -5.80
C LYS A 427 37.19 10.46 -7.31
N VAL A 428 36.29 9.57 -7.74
CA VAL A 428 35.71 9.55 -9.07
C VAL A 428 34.44 10.40 -9.02
N TRP A 429 34.61 11.71 -9.13
CA TRP A 429 33.53 12.70 -8.98
C TRP A 429 32.67 12.78 -10.23
N THR A 430 31.44 12.28 -10.17
CA THR A 430 30.50 12.24 -11.30
C THR A 430 29.06 12.28 -10.82
N LEU A 431 28.11 12.40 -11.72
CA LEU A 431 26.71 12.11 -11.39
C LEU A 431 26.62 10.67 -10.87
N THR A 432 26.09 10.50 -9.68
CA THR A 432 26.00 9.24 -8.96
C THR A 432 24.53 9.00 -8.62
N HIS A 433 24.07 7.77 -8.72
CA HIS A 433 22.65 7.44 -8.51
C HIS A 433 22.22 7.58 -7.05
N ILE A 434 23.11 7.28 -6.13
CA ILE A 434 22.93 7.26 -4.68
C ILE A 434 22.02 6.12 -4.20
N ASP A 435 20.96 5.81 -4.91
CA ASP A 435 20.05 4.72 -4.63
C ASP A 435 20.17 3.58 -5.66
N ALA A 436 21.43 3.22 -5.99
CA ALA A 436 21.76 2.16 -6.95
C ALA A 436 21.53 0.76 -6.34
N VAL A 437 20.29 0.49 -5.93
CA VAL A 437 19.87 -0.75 -5.26
C VAL A 437 19.36 -1.77 -6.28
N PRO A 438 19.40 -3.10 -5.99
CA PRO A 438 18.93 -4.13 -6.93
C PRO A 438 17.57 -3.87 -7.56
N ASP A 439 16.59 -3.38 -6.79
CA ASP A 439 15.23 -3.10 -7.26
C ASP A 439 15.17 -1.99 -8.32
N ASN A 440 16.20 -1.14 -8.41
CA ASN A 440 16.28 -0.04 -9.36
C ASN A 440 16.99 -0.41 -10.67
N PHE A 441 17.46 -1.65 -10.82
CA PHE A 441 17.99 -2.17 -12.08
C PHE A 441 16.94 -3.02 -12.79
N LEU A 442 16.40 -2.50 -13.89
CA LEU A 442 15.43 -3.20 -14.72
C LEU A 442 16.10 -3.89 -15.89
N PHE A 443 15.97 -5.19 -15.98
CA PHE A 443 16.40 -6.03 -17.10
C PHE A 443 15.26 -6.12 -18.11
N VAL A 444 15.49 -5.63 -19.31
CA VAL A 444 14.50 -5.57 -20.40
C VAL A 444 15.01 -6.40 -21.58
N GLU A 445 14.28 -7.42 -21.96
CA GLU A 445 14.59 -8.21 -23.15
C GLU A 445 14.25 -7.42 -24.42
N LYS A 446 15.24 -7.17 -25.26
CA LYS A 446 15.08 -6.56 -26.58
C LYS A 446 15.68 -7.46 -27.66
N ASN A 447 15.29 -7.26 -28.92
CA ASN A 447 15.69 -8.02 -30.09
C ASN A 447 17.21 -8.28 -30.13
N GLY A 448 17.65 -9.38 -29.52
CA GLY A 448 19.04 -9.86 -29.54
C GLY A 448 19.87 -9.68 -28.27
N GLY A 449 19.27 -9.28 -27.15
CA GLY A 449 19.98 -9.19 -25.86
C GLY A 449 19.19 -8.51 -24.76
N THR A 450 19.73 -8.58 -23.55
CA THR A 450 19.18 -7.93 -22.37
C THR A 450 19.74 -6.52 -22.22
N GLU A 451 18.89 -5.52 -22.16
CA GLU A 451 19.23 -4.13 -21.84
C GLU A 451 18.92 -3.85 -20.37
N ILE A 452 19.80 -3.10 -19.69
CA ILE A 452 19.59 -2.69 -18.31
C ILE A 452 19.28 -1.19 -18.24
N ARG A 453 18.20 -0.84 -17.55
CA ARG A 453 17.79 0.52 -17.23
C ARG A 453 17.85 0.76 -15.73
N LEU A 454 18.39 1.90 -15.31
CA LEU A 454 18.33 2.35 -13.93
C LEU A 454 17.14 3.29 -13.75
N ILE A 455 16.35 3.07 -12.72
CA ILE A 455 15.17 3.87 -12.41
C ILE A 455 15.30 4.52 -11.03
N ASP A 456 14.43 5.46 -10.74
CA ASP A 456 14.29 6.12 -9.44
C ASP A 456 15.49 6.98 -8.99
N TRP A 457 15.77 8.00 -9.78
CA TRP A 457 16.89 8.94 -9.63
C TRP A 457 16.63 10.07 -8.61
N GLU A 458 15.74 9.87 -7.67
CA GLU A 458 15.26 10.94 -6.79
C GLU A 458 16.31 11.43 -5.75
N TYR A 459 17.35 10.63 -5.49
CA TYR A 459 18.49 10.99 -4.62
C TYR A 459 19.75 11.35 -5.39
N ALA A 460 19.76 11.18 -6.71
CA ALA A 460 20.95 11.33 -7.53
C ALA A 460 21.55 12.73 -7.46
N GLY A 461 22.85 12.82 -7.47
CA GLY A 461 23.63 14.07 -7.43
C GLY A 461 25.11 13.84 -7.65
N MET A 462 25.91 14.92 -7.64
CA MET A 462 27.35 14.80 -7.74
C MET A 462 27.92 14.14 -6.50
N GLN A 463 28.64 13.02 -6.66
CA GLN A 463 29.30 12.30 -5.57
C GLN A 463 30.44 11.44 -6.13
N ASP A 464 31.24 10.78 -5.26
CA ASP A 464 32.16 9.72 -5.65
C ASP A 464 31.38 8.49 -6.15
N ALA A 465 31.63 8.06 -7.37
CA ALA A 465 30.98 6.92 -8.01
C ALA A 465 30.95 5.63 -7.15
N HIS A 466 31.94 5.47 -6.26
CA HIS A 466 32.05 4.29 -5.40
C HIS A 466 30.98 4.23 -4.29
N VAL A 467 30.23 5.32 -4.07
CA VAL A 467 29.07 5.34 -3.16
C VAL A 467 27.98 4.40 -3.67
N ASP A 468 27.76 4.33 -4.99
CA ASP A 468 26.74 3.44 -5.57
C ASP A 468 27.03 1.95 -5.29
N LEU A 469 28.32 1.56 -5.22
CA LEU A 469 28.70 0.21 -4.83
C LEU A 469 28.32 -0.07 -3.37
N ALA A 470 28.60 0.90 -2.49
CA ALA A 470 28.24 0.79 -1.08
C ALA A 470 26.74 0.66 -0.90
N MET A 471 25.97 1.44 -1.63
CA MET A 471 24.50 1.41 -1.57
C MET A 471 23.92 0.07 -2.03
N PHE A 472 24.41 -0.49 -3.13
CA PHE A 472 24.00 -1.82 -3.58
C PHE A 472 24.26 -2.87 -2.48
N CYS A 473 25.47 -2.87 -1.88
CA CYS A 473 25.83 -3.83 -0.85
C CYS A 473 24.94 -3.78 0.39
N ILE A 474 24.66 -2.56 0.90
CA ILE A 474 23.89 -2.43 2.14
C ILE A 474 22.42 -2.76 1.94
N TYR A 475 21.86 -2.45 0.77
CA TYR A 475 20.46 -2.77 0.44
C TYR A 475 20.26 -4.27 0.23
N ALA A 476 21.17 -4.91 -0.52
CA ALA A 476 21.18 -6.36 -0.71
C ALA A 476 21.51 -7.15 0.58
N MET A 477 21.85 -6.46 1.65
CA MET A 477 22.26 -7.04 2.95
C MET A 477 23.43 -8.01 2.85
N TYR A 478 24.38 -7.71 1.94
CA TYR A 478 25.53 -8.55 1.65
C TYR A 478 26.43 -8.73 2.85
N ASP A 479 26.95 -9.95 3.01
CA ASP A 479 28.07 -10.25 3.90
C ASP A 479 29.41 -9.79 3.29
N ARG A 480 30.49 -9.96 4.03
CA ARG A 480 31.81 -9.52 3.57
C ARG A 480 32.30 -10.21 2.29
N PRO A 481 32.19 -11.54 2.10
CA PRO A 481 32.52 -12.22 0.85
C PRO A 481 31.73 -11.71 -0.35
N GLN A 482 30.43 -11.46 -0.19
CA GLN A 482 29.56 -10.94 -1.24
C GLN A 482 29.94 -9.50 -1.63
N VAL A 483 30.26 -8.65 -0.64
CA VAL A 483 30.77 -7.29 -0.88
C VAL A 483 32.08 -7.33 -1.67
N ASP A 484 33.02 -8.21 -1.28
CA ASP A 484 34.29 -8.34 -2.00
C ASP A 484 34.09 -8.82 -3.44
N ALA A 485 33.18 -9.77 -3.67
CA ALA A 485 32.82 -10.26 -5.00
C ALA A 485 32.17 -9.16 -5.87
N LEU A 486 31.27 -8.34 -5.30
CA LEU A 486 30.68 -7.22 -6.02
C LEU A 486 31.73 -6.18 -6.44
N ILE A 487 32.67 -5.83 -5.55
CA ILE A 487 33.75 -4.91 -5.87
C ILE A 487 34.59 -5.48 -7.02
N ASP A 488 34.90 -6.78 -7.02
CA ASP A 488 35.66 -7.42 -8.09
C ASP A 488 34.88 -7.48 -9.42
N CYS A 489 33.55 -7.55 -9.39
CA CYS A 489 32.70 -7.41 -10.60
C CYS A 489 32.78 -5.99 -11.20
N TYR A 490 32.87 -4.97 -10.37
CA TYR A 490 32.99 -3.59 -10.84
C TYR A 490 34.42 -3.31 -11.36
N PHE A 491 35.47 -3.76 -10.69
CA PHE A 491 36.88 -3.56 -11.06
C PHE A 491 37.45 -4.78 -11.77
N THR A 492 37.18 -4.93 -13.07
CA THR A 492 37.58 -6.12 -13.86
C THR A 492 39.10 -6.35 -13.99
N GLU A 493 39.90 -5.32 -13.76
CA GLU A 493 41.38 -5.39 -13.79
C GLU A 493 41.99 -5.48 -12.37
N GLY A 494 41.11 -5.68 -11.37
CA GLY A 494 41.48 -5.72 -9.96
C GLY A 494 41.28 -4.36 -9.26
N CYS A 495 40.84 -4.40 -8.02
CA CYS A 495 40.62 -3.23 -7.18
C CYS A 495 41.83 -2.93 -6.31
N PRO A 496 42.47 -1.73 -6.41
CA PRO A 496 43.54 -1.34 -5.50
C PRO A 496 43.10 -1.39 -4.04
N GLN A 497 44.00 -1.76 -3.12
CA GLN A 497 43.64 -1.95 -1.70
C GLN A 497 43.14 -0.67 -1.03
N GLU A 498 43.68 0.48 -1.40
CA GLU A 498 43.26 1.78 -0.90
C GLU A 498 41.82 2.08 -1.37
N VAL A 499 41.52 1.83 -2.65
CA VAL A 499 40.15 2.02 -3.22
C VAL A 499 39.18 1.07 -2.54
N ARG A 500 39.56 -0.19 -2.33
CA ARG A 500 38.71 -1.16 -1.60
C ARG A 500 38.44 -0.71 -0.18
N THR A 501 39.46 -0.19 0.52
CA THR A 501 39.31 0.34 1.88
C THR A 501 38.41 1.58 1.89
N LYS A 502 38.51 2.46 0.87
CA LYS A 502 37.61 3.59 0.67
C LYS A 502 36.15 3.13 0.50
N ILE A 503 35.89 2.09 -0.30
CA ILE A 503 34.53 1.53 -0.48
C ILE A 503 33.98 1.00 0.85
N TYR A 504 34.80 0.32 1.66
CA TYR A 504 34.37 -0.10 3.00
C TYR A 504 34.01 1.08 3.91
N ALA A 505 34.77 2.18 3.83
CA ALA A 505 34.43 3.39 4.55
C ALA A 505 33.06 3.96 4.08
N TYR A 506 32.78 3.95 2.77
CA TYR A 506 31.46 4.34 2.27
C TYR A 506 30.35 3.39 2.74
N ILE A 507 30.60 2.08 2.84
CA ILE A 507 29.61 1.13 3.40
C ILE A 507 29.27 1.51 4.85
N ALA A 508 30.26 1.89 5.66
CA ALA A 508 30.00 2.33 7.03
C ALA A 508 29.18 3.61 7.07
N VAL A 509 29.51 4.61 6.25
CA VAL A 509 28.82 5.89 6.18
C VAL A 509 27.38 5.72 5.67
N CYS A 510 27.19 4.99 4.57
CA CYS A 510 25.88 4.71 4.00
C CYS A 510 25.02 3.87 4.95
N GLY A 511 25.60 2.94 5.68
CA GLY A 511 24.92 2.16 6.72
C GLY A 511 24.31 3.06 7.81
N LEU A 512 25.07 4.03 8.33
CA LEU A 512 24.54 4.99 9.29
C LEU A 512 23.48 5.90 8.68
N LEU A 513 23.72 6.40 7.46
CA LEU A 513 22.80 7.25 6.72
C LEU A 513 21.41 6.59 6.58
N TRP A 514 21.39 5.36 6.10
CA TRP A 514 20.14 4.60 5.90
C TRP A 514 19.52 4.12 7.20
N SER A 515 20.32 3.85 8.23
CA SER A 515 19.81 3.59 9.59
C SER A 515 19.03 4.81 10.11
N ASN A 516 19.55 6.02 9.92
CA ASN A 516 18.88 7.27 10.33
C ASN A 516 17.58 7.50 9.53
N TRP A 517 17.60 7.21 8.23
CA TRP A 517 16.40 7.25 7.38
C TRP A 517 15.33 6.24 7.85
N CYS A 518 15.72 5.00 8.14
CA CYS A 518 14.82 3.99 8.69
C CYS A 518 14.21 4.45 10.03
N GLU A 519 15.01 5.01 10.90
CA GLU A 519 14.54 5.51 12.20
C GLU A 519 13.51 6.64 12.04
N TYR A 520 13.75 7.59 11.13
CA TYR A 520 12.77 8.61 10.78
C TYR A 520 11.46 8.00 10.26
N LYS A 521 11.54 7.08 9.30
CA LYS A 521 10.36 6.41 8.74
C LYS A 521 9.63 5.54 9.77
N SER A 522 10.34 4.90 10.70
CA SER A 522 9.72 4.13 11.79
C SER A 522 8.89 5.00 12.72
N ARG A 523 9.31 6.26 12.96
CA ARG A 523 8.52 7.25 13.72
C ARG A 523 7.23 7.64 12.99
N LEU A 524 7.17 7.47 11.68
CA LEU A 524 5.97 7.63 10.85
C LEU A 524 5.15 6.32 10.71
N GLY A 525 5.48 5.28 11.48
CA GLY A 525 4.75 4.01 11.51
C GLY A 525 5.19 2.98 10.47
N VAL A 526 6.36 3.14 9.84
CA VAL A 526 6.89 2.15 8.90
C VAL A 526 7.82 1.17 9.64
N GLU A 527 7.52 -0.12 9.60
CA GLU A 527 8.39 -1.16 10.17
C GLU A 527 9.35 -1.73 9.13
N PHE A 528 10.65 -1.81 9.48
CA PHE A 528 11.71 -2.32 8.60
C PHE A 528 12.26 -3.69 9.01
N GLY A 529 11.82 -4.25 10.14
CA GLY A 529 12.27 -5.54 10.64
C GLY A 529 13.80 -5.62 10.77
N GLU A 530 14.41 -6.66 10.20
CA GLU A 530 15.86 -6.89 10.23
C GLU A 530 16.65 -5.83 9.44
N TYR A 531 16.04 -5.23 8.41
CA TYR A 531 16.73 -4.29 7.53
C TYR A 531 17.36 -3.10 8.28
N SER A 532 16.59 -2.41 9.14
CA SER A 532 17.11 -1.26 9.90
C SER A 532 18.26 -1.64 10.83
N LEU A 533 18.17 -2.80 11.48
CA LEU A 533 19.24 -3.30 12.34
C LEU A 533 20.50 -3.61 11.53
N ARG A 534 20.36 -4.18 10.34
CA ARG A 534 21.46 -4.51 9.45
C ARG A 534 22.18 -3.25 8.97
N GLN A 535 21.45 -2.19 8.64
CA GLN A 535 22.03 -0.89 8.27
C GLN A 535 22.91 -0.34 9.39
N TYR A 536 22.41 -0.36 10.63
CA TYR A 536 23.20 0.08 11.79
C TYR A 536 24.42 -0.80 12.04
N ARG A 537 24.35 -2.10 11.78
CA ARG A 537 25.49 -3.03 11.88
C ARG A 537 26.56 -2.71 10.84
N TYR A 538 26.20 -2.37 9.61
CA TYR A 538 27.19 -1.93 8.60
C TYR A 538 28.01 -0.74 9.08
N ALA A 539 27.40 0.25 9.71
CA ALA A 539 28.10 1.39 10.25
C ALA A 539 29.22 0.99 11.24
N LYS A 540 28.94 0.01 12.10
CA LYS A 540 29.87 -0.44 13.14
C LYS A 540 30.95 -1.39 12.61
N ASP A 541 30.51 -2.41 11.87
CA ASP A 541 31.40 -3.50 11.44
C ASP A 541 32.41 -3.02 10.39
N TYR A 542 31.97 -2.17 9.46
CA TYR A 542 32.86 -1.64 8.43
C TYR A 542 33.75 -0.51 8.93
N TYR A 543 33.32 0.29 9.93
CA TYR A 543 34.23 1.20 10.62
C TYR A 543 35.39 0.43 11.24
N GLN A 544 35.12 -0.62 12.02
CA GLN A 544 36.15 -1.43 12.64
C GLN A 544 37.10 -2.04 11.61
N LEU A 545 36.54 -2.52 10.49
CA LEU A 545 37.32 -3.10 9.40
C LEU A 545 38.30 -2.08 8.76
N VAL A 546 37.81 -0.87 8.50
CA VAL A 546 38.62 0.23 7.94
C VAL A 546 39.76 0.57 8.91
N MET A 547 39.47 0.77 10.19
CA MET A 547 40.50 1.09 11.19
C MET A 547 41.57 0.01 11.34
N GLN A 548 41.18 -1.25 11.31
CA GLN A 548 42.14 -2.39 11.31
C GLN A 548 43.04 -2.41 10.07
N ARG A 549 42.54 -1.97 8.92
CA ARG A 549 43.32 -1.90 7.69
C ARG A 549 44.31 -0.73 7.72
N LEU A 550 43.87 0.44 8.16
CA LEU A 550 44.73 1.61 8.26
C LEU A 550 45.91 1.37 9.24
N ALA A 551 45.62 0.79 10.40
CA ALA A 551 46.66 0.44 11.37
C ALA A 551 47.69 -0.56 10.84
N LYS A 552 47.30 -1.49 9.94
CA LYS A 552 48.23 -2.42 9.30
C LYS A 552 49.13 -1.75 8.25
N THR A 553 48.63 -0.75 7.56
CA THR A 553 49.38 0.01 6.56
C THR A 553 50.45 0.88 7.24
N GLU A 554 50.08 1.57 8.34
CA GLU A 554 51.05 2.36 9.14
C GLU A 554 52.17 1.50 9.75
N GLY A 555 51.86 0.28 10.24
CA GLY A 555 52.86 -0.65 10.79
C GLY A 555 53.71 -1.37 9.76
N GLN A 556 53.50 -1.19 8.45
CA GLN A 556 54.34 -1.71 7.36
C GLN A 556 55.31 -0.65 6.79
N GLU A 557 55.08 0.63 7.11
CA GLU A 557 55.93 1.76 6.71
C GLU A 557 57.01 2.11 7.78
N GLU A 558 56.89 1.54 9.00
CA GLU A 558 57.95 1.58 10.02
C GLU A 558 58.87 0.33 9.88
#